data_08c64b34ea257311bc21e8f04b958582
#
_entry.id   08c64b34ea257311bc21e8f04b958582
#
_cell.length_a   1.000
_cell.length_b   1.000
_cell.length_c   1.000
_cell.angle_alpha   90.00
_cell.angle_beta   90.00
_cell.angle_gamma   90.00
#
_symmetry.space_group_name_H-M   'P 1'
#
loop_
_entity.id
_entity.type
_entity.pdbx_description
1 polymer ?
#
loop_
_entity_poly.entity_id
_entity_poly.type
_entity_poly.pdbx_seq_one_letter_code
_entity_poly.pdbx_strand_id
1 'polypeptide(L)'
;MIDLLVAGGGPAGLATAIFGARAGLEVVVVERRHGPVDKACGEGLMPHAVALLDTLGVDPPGKPFRGITYIDGEHRVTGRFRGVGRGVRRTALHAGLLEAATAAGVRIEHGEIGPVSQSATSVHCSGFHARYLAAADGLHSPIRAALGLARPSRGPRRWGIRRHHVLTPWSDCVEVYWSDGAEAYVTPVADDCVGVAILTSRKGGFDAHLSAFPALQERVRGCAHGPDRAAGPLQQRVRDRTAGRVLLVGDAAGYVDALTGEGLGIAFAAAELLVDCAAAGRPQDYDRRWRRMSRRYRLLTAGVLRASASPVRPLIVPAAEQFPSVFRGIVNLLAE
;
A
#
# COMPACT_ATOMS: atom_id res chain seq x y z
N MET A 1 -0.50 -16.75 27.31
CA MET A 1 0.57 -16.06 26.51
C MET A 1 0.02 -15.87 25.12
N ILE A 2 -0.07 -14.64 24.65
CA ILE A 2 -0.58 -14.28 23.32
C ILE A 2 0.23 -15.04 22.24
N ASP A 3 -0.43 -15.60 21.21
CA ASP A 3 0.27 -16.24 20.10
C ASP A 3 0.90 -15.24 19.17
N LEU A 4 0.14 -14.18 18.80
CA LEU A 4 0.58 -13.16 17.88
C LEU A 4 0.19 -11.76 18.37
N LEU A 5 1.19 -10.95 18.72
CA LEU A 5 1.01 -9.53 18.97
C LEU A 5 1.24 -8.76 17.67
N VAL A 6 0.35 -7.82 17.33
CA VAL A 6 0.44 -7.01 16.11
C VAL A 6 0.67 -5.55 16.48
N ALA A 7 1.80 -5.00 16.09
CA ALA A 7 2.15 -3.59 16.31
C ALA A 7 1.65 -2.74 15.15
N GLY A 8 0.55 -2.06 15.33
CA GLY A 8 -0.09 -1.18 14.36
C GLY A 8 -1.36 -1.77 13.74
N GLY A 9 -2.48 -1.05 13.90
CA GLY A 9 -3.80 -1.37 13.36
C GLY A 9 -4.06 -0.80 11.96
N GLY A 10 -3.02 -0.60 11.13
CA GLY A 10 -3.20 -0.29 9.71
C GLY A 10 -3.67 -1.51 8.92
N PRO A 11 -3.97 -1.38 7.57
CA PRO A 11 -4.49 -2.52 6.80
C PRO A 11 -3.63 -3.78 6.86
N ALA A 12 -2.31 -3.65 6.83
CA ALA A 12 -1.41 -4.81 6.95
C ALA A 12 -1.55 -5.51 8.31
N GLY A 13 -1.65 -4.71 9.40
CA GLY A 13 -1.79 -5.25 10.75
C GLY A 13 -3.16 -5.88 10.97
N LEU A 14 -4.24 -5.23 10.54
CA LEU A 14 -5.60 -5.77 10.65
C LEU A 14 -5.77 -7.04 9.80
N ALA A 15 -5.24 -7.08 8.57
CA ALA A 15 -5.23 -8.28 7.76
C ALA A 15 -4.44 -9.42 8.43
N THR A 16 -3.27 -9.12 9.01
CA THR A 16 -2.49 -10.10 9.78
C THR A 16 -3.29 -10.63 10.96
N ALA A 17 -4.02 -9.76 11.65
CA ALA A 17 -4.83 -10.15 12.80
C ALA A 17 -6.01 -11.03 12.39
N ILE A 18 -6.71 -10.69 11.30
CA ILE A 18 -7.83 -11.49 10.77
C ILE A 18 -7.35 -12.89 10.38
N PHE A 19 -6.27 -12.99 9.59
CA PHE A 19 -5.69 -14.28 9.22
C PHE A 19 -5.23 -15.07 10.45
N GLY A 20 -4.60 -14.40 11.43
CA GLY A 20 -4.16 -15.03 12.68
C GLY A 20 -5.32 -15.62 13.47
N ALA A 21 -6.38 -14.86 13.69
CA ALA A 21 -7.58 -15.31 14.38
C ALA A 21 -8.25 -16.51 13.67
N ARG A 22 -8.34 -16.46 12.34
CA ARG A 22 -8.86 -17.58 11.52
C ARG A 22 -7.98 -18.82 11.56
N ALA A 23 -6.68 -18.65 11.77
CA ALA A 23 -5.75 -19.77 12.01
C ALA A 23 -5.80 -20.32 13.44
N GLY A 24 -6.71 -19.83 14.29
CA GLY A 24 -6.88 -20.24 15.68
C GLY A 24 -5.85 -19.67 16.65
N LEU A 25 -5.14 -18.62 16.27
CA LEU A 25 -4.18 -17.94 17.15
C LEU A 25 -4.89 -16.94 18.06
N GLU A 26 -4.42 -16.81 19.30
CA GLU A 26 -4.77 -15.68 20.17
C GLU A 26 -4.03 -14.43 19.67
N VAL A 27 -4.80 -13.45 19.13
CA VAL A 27 -4.24 -12.25 18.52
C VAL A 27 -4.62 -10.98 19.28
N VAL A 28 -3.62 -10.12 19.51
CA VAL A 28 -3.83 -8.77 20.03
C VAL A 28 -3.21 -7.76 19.09
N VAL A 29 -3.97 -6.74 18.71
CA VAL A 29 -3.49 -5.59 17.94
C VAL A 29 -3.32 -4.40 18.86
N VAL A 30 -2.18 -3.72 18.78
CA VAL A 30 -1.96 -2.45 19.48
C VAL A 30 -1.87 -1.33 18.45
N GLU A 31 -2.81 -0.36 18.52
CA GLU A 31 -2.85 0.82 17.63
C GLU A 31 -2.94 2.11 18.48
N ARG A 32 -2.11 3.08 18.14
CA ARG A 32 -2.01 4.35 18.88
C ARG A 32 -3.07 5.39 18.49
N ARG A 33 -3.76 5.18 17.37
CA ARG A 33 -4.77 6.12 16.86
C ARG A 33 -6.17 5.58 17.08
N HIS A 34 -7.08 6.48 17.37
CA HIS A 34 -8.50 6.17 17.45
C HIS A 34 -9.18 6.33 16.08
N GLY A 35 -10.19 5.51 15.82
CA GLY A 35 -11.04 5.57 14.64
C GLY A 35 -10.37 5.20 13.33
N PRO A 36 -11.06 5.38 12.21
CA PRO A 36 -10.54 5.10 10.90
C PRO A 36 -9.33 5.97 10.56
N VAL A 37 -8.19 5.31 10.29
CA VAL A 37 -6.92 5.99 10.05
C VAL A 37 -6.82 6.49 8.62
N ASP A 38 -6.84 7.82 8.43
CA ASP A 38 -6.59 8.46 7.15
C ASP A 38 -5.08 8.72 6.95
N LYS A 39 -4.52 8.14 5.87
CA LYS A 39 -3.13 8.33 5.43
C LYS A 39 -3.09 8.55 3.92
N ALA A 40 -2.03 9.17 3.42
CA ALA A 40 -1.76 9.24 1.98
C ALA A 40 -1.79 7.84 1.37
N CYS A 41 -2.60 7.65 0.34
CA CYS A 41 -2.80 6.41 -0.38
C CYS A 41 -3.37 6.73 -1.76
N GLY A 42 -3.00 5.98 -2.79
CA GLY A 42 -3.60 6.07 -4.12
C GLY A 42 -5.03 5.50 -4.20
N GLU A 43 -5.44 4.76 -3.17
CA GLU A 43 -6.81 4.24 -2.95
C GLU A 43 -7.34 3.31 -4.06
N GLY A 44 -6.52 2.99 -5.06
CA GLY A 44 -6.84 1.98 -6.07
C GLY A 44 -6.42 0.59 -5.59
N LEU A 45 -7.39 -0.32 -5.48
CA LEU A 45 -7.16 -1.74 -5.25
C LEU A 45 -7.19 -2.47 -6.59
N MET A 46 -6.06 -3.04 -6.96
CA MET A 46 -5.94 -3.87 -8.17
C MET A 46 -6.78 -5.14 -8.03
N PRO A 47 -7.18 -5.82 -9.13
CA PRO A 47 -8.04 -7.01 -9.07
C PRO A 47 -7.61 -8.07 -8.06
N HIS A 48 -6.32 -8.41 -8.01
CA HIS A 48 -5.80 -9.38 -7.01
C HIS A 48 -5.96 -8.89 -5.56
N ALA A 49 -5.84 -7.57 -5.31
CA ALA A 49 -6.03 -7.01 -3.98
C ALA A 49 -7.50 -7.02 -3.56
N VAL A 50 -8.43 -6.87 -4.51
CA VAL A 50 -9.88 -7.05 -4.28
C VAL A 50 -10.17 -8.51 -3.90
N ALA A 51 -9.63 -9.48 -4.64
CA ALA A 51 -9.79 -10.89 -4.31
C ALA A 51 -9.25 -11.25 -2.90
N LEU A 52 -8.15 -10.61 -2.47
CA LEU A 52 -7.63 -10.79 -1.11
C LEU A 52 -8.55 -10.17 -0.03
N LEU A 53 -9.24 -9.06 -0.33
CA LEU A 53 -10.28 -8.54 0.56
C LEU A 53 -11.45 -9.50 0.71
N ASP A 54 -11.86 -10.15 -0.37
CA ASP A 54 -12.91 -11.18 -0.31
C ASP A 54 -12.48 -12.33 0.61
N THR A 55 -11.22 -12.77 0.53
CA THR A 55 -10.69 -13.78 1.47
C THR A 55 -10.64 -13.28 2.92
N LEU A 56 -10.49 -11.97 3.15
CA LEU A 56 -10.58 -11.37 4.47
C LEU A 56 -12.02 -11.14 4.96
N GLY A 57 -13.03 -11.36 4.08
CA GLY A 57 -14.44 -11.11 4.38
C GLY A 57 -14.73 -9.61 4.50
N VAL A 58 -14.02 -8.77 3.75
CA VAL A 58 -14.12 -7.31 3.82
C VAL A 58 -14.61 -6.76 2.49
N ASP A 59 -15.77 -6.14 2.48
CA ASP A 59 -16.38 -5.52 1.29
C ASP A 59 -16.63 -4.02 1.52
N PRO A 60 -15.59 -3.17 1.48
CA PRO A 60 -15.74 -1.76 1.76
C PRO A 60 -16.43 -1.03 0.60
N PRO A 61 -17.24 0.00 0.86
CA PRO A 61 -17.83 0.82 -0.19
C PRO A 61 -16.73 1.46 -1.04
N GLY A 62 -16.95 1.46 -2.36
CA GLY A 62 -15.98 1.99 -3.31
C GLY A 62 -16.50 1.93 -4.74
N LYS A 63 -15.72 2.48 -5.66
CA LYS A 63 -16.08 2.56 -7.08
C LYS A 63 -15.29 1.54 -7.89
N PRO A 64 -15.92 0.65 -8.68
CA PRO A 64 -15.19 -0.27 -9.56
C PRO A 64 -14.45 0.50 -10.67
N PHE A 65 -13.26 0.03 -11.03
CA PHE A 65 -12.53 0.49 -12.21
C PHE A 65 -11.98 -0.71 -13.01
N ARG A 66 -11.83 -0.51 -14.34
CA ARG A 66 -11.60 -1.61 -15.29
C ARG A 66 -10.24 -1.57 -15.99
N GLY A 67 -9.36 -0.67 -15.58
CA GLY A 67 -8.05 -0.52 -16.22
C GLY A 67 -7.28 0.69 -15.72
N ILE A 68 -6.16 0.92 -16.39
CA ILE A 68 -5.29 2.08 -16.18
C ILE A 68 -5.13 2.82 -17.51
N THR A 69 -5.25 4.13 -17.48
CA THR A 69 -4.97 5.00 -18.61
C THR A 69 -3.73 5.84 -18.32
N TYR A 70 -2.70 5.77 -19.15
CA TYR A 70 -1.55 6.66 -19.10
C TYR A 70 -1.78 7.86 -20.02
N ILE A 71 -1.42 9.05 -19.54
CA ILE A 71 -1.60 10.33 -20.22
C ILE A 71 -0.31 11.14 -20.10
N ASP A 72 0.24 11.58 -21.23
CA ASP A 72 1.41 12.46 -21.31
C ASP A 72 1.22 13.47 -22.45
N GLY A 73 0.81 14.70 -22.13
CA GLY A 73 0.39 15.69 -23.11
C GLY A 73 -0.80 15.19 -23.95
N GLU A 74 -0.61 15.10 -25.25
CA GLU A 74 -1.63 14.60 -26.23
C GLU A 74 -1.68 13.06 -26.27
N HIS A 75 -0.65 12.36 -25.79
CA HIS A 75 -0.56 10.91 -25.85
C HIS A 75 -1.43 10.25 -24.78
N ARG A 76 -2.19 9.23 -25.19
CA ARG A 76 -3.08 8.51 -24.29
C ARG A 76 -3.18 7.02 -24.64
N VAL A 77 -2.97 6.15 -23.65
CA VAL A 77 -3.13 4.70 -23.83
C VAL A 77 -3.87 4.09 -22.66
N THR A 78 -4.80 3.18 -22.94
CA THR A 78 -5.58 2.46 -21.93
C THR A 78 -5.30 0.96 -21.96
N GLY A 79 -4.89 0.43 -20.79
CA GLY A 79 -4.80 -1.00 -20.55
C GLY A 79 -5.97 -1.48 -19.71
N ARG A 80 -6.86 -2.30 -20.29
CA ARG A 80 -7.99 -2.92 -19.58
C ARG A 80 -7.54 -4.17 -18.83
N PHE A 81 -8.02 -4.34 -17.59
CA PHE A 81 -7.83 -5.56 -16.82
C PHE A 81 -8.70 -6.70 -17.34
N ARG A 82 -8.28 -7.94 -17.05
CA ARG A 82 -9.14 -9.12 -17.15
C ARG A 82 -10.18 -9.18 -16.01
N GLY A 83 -9.83 -8.65 -14.82
CA GLY A 83 -10.69 -8.51 -13.66
C GLY A 83 -11.17 -7.07 -13.45
N VAL A 84 -11.67 -6.79 -12.26
CA VAL A 84 -12.15 -5.47 -11.86
C VAL A 84 -11.40 -5.02 -10.62
N GLY A 85 -10.80 -3.83 -10.68
CA GLY A 85 -10.24 -3.15 -9.52
C GLY A 85 -11.32 -2.35 -8.79
N ARG A 86 -11.00 -1.84 -7.61
CA ARG A 86 -11.91 -1.02 -6.82
C ARG A 86 -11.17 0.19 -6.24
N GLY A 87 -11.65 1.40 -6.49
CA GLY A 87 -11.22 2.59 -5.78
C GLY A 87 -11.96 2.66 -4.44
N VAL A 88 -11.21 2.68 -3.36
CA VAL A 88 -11.77 2.63 -2.00
C VAL A 88 -11.10 3.69 -1.14
N ARG A 89 -11.89 4.58 -0.55
CA ARG A 89 -11.34 5.55 0.40
C ARG A 89 -10.61 4.84 1.53
N ARG A 90 -9.44 5.33 1.86
CA ARG A 90 -8.59 4.75 2.89
C ARG A 90 -9.29 4.54 4.22
N THR A 91 -10.16 5.47 4.60
CA THR A 91 -10.97 5.38 5.83
C THR A 91 -12.02 4.28 5.77
N ALA A 92 -12.69 4.10 4.62
CA ALA A 92 -13.66 3.03 4.41
C ALA A 92 -13.00 1.64 4.45
N LEU A 93 -11.85 1.49 3.77
CA LEU A 93 -11.07 0.24 3.84
C LEU A 93 -10.66 -0.07 5.29
N HIS A 94 -10.17 0.93 6.03
CA HIS A 94 -9.75 0.72 7.41
C HIS A 94 -10.92 0.33 8.31
N ALA A 95 -12.08 0.99 8.16
CA ALA A 95 -13.28 0.68 8.93
C ALA A 95 -13.75 -0.77 8.68
N GLY A 96 -13.83 -1.21 7.42
CA GLY A 96 -14.21 -2.58 7.09
C GLY A 96 -13.22 -3.63 7.63
N LEU A 97 -11.91 -3.36 7.54
CA LEU A 97 -10.91 -4.24 8.13
C LEU A 97 -10.99 -4.30 9.66
N LEU A 98 -11.28 -3.17 10.31
CA LEU A 98 -11.43 -3.09 11.76
C LEU A 98 -12.66 -3.88 12.22
N GLU A 99 -13.78 -3.73 11.53
CA GLU A 99 -15.01 -4.49 11.77
C GLU A 99 -14.77 -5.99 11.60
N ALA A 100 -14.16 -6.42 10.50
CA ALA A 100 -13.84 -7.83 10.26
C ALA A 100 -12.89 -8.42 11.31
N ALA A 101 -11.88 -7.65 11.75
CA ALA A 101 -10.97 -8.07 12.82
C ALA A 101 -11.72 -8.25 14.15
N THR A 102 -12.61 -7.31 14.49
CA THR A 102 -13.44 -7.39 15.70
C THR A 102 -14.40 -8.59 15.64
N ALA A 103 -15.06 -8.80 14.49
CA ALA A 103 -15.93 -9.94 14.27
C ALA A 103 -15.20 -11.30 14.34
N ALA A 104 -13.90 -11.33 13.97
CA ALA A 104 -13.04 -12.50 14.13
C ALA A 104 -12.54 -12.72 15.56
N GLY A 105 -12.96 -11.90 16.54
CA GLY A 105 -12.56 -12.03 17.94
C GLY A 105 -11.17 -11.44 18.26
N VAL A 106 -10.60 -10.64 17.37
CA VAL A 106 -9.32 -9.97 17.62
C VAL A 106 -9.47 -8.91 18.71
N ARG A 107 -8.63 -8.98 19.73
CA ARG A 107 -8.55 -7.94 20.76
C ARG A 107 -7.73 -6.76 20.26
N ILE A 108 -8.32 -5.56 20.28
CA ILE A 108 -7.68 -4.33 19.84
C ILE A 108 -7.46 -3.43 21.05
N GLU A 109 -6.20 -3.13 21.32
CA GLU A 109 -5.77 -2.30 22.42
C GLU A 109 -5.28 -0.95 21.90
N HIS A 110 -5.69 0.12 22.59
CA HIS A 110 -5.17 1.44 22.30
C HIS A 110 -3.83 1.66 23.01
N GLY A 111 -2.80 1.97 22.24
CA GLY A 111 -1.47 2.21 22.79
C GLY A 111 -0.39 2.21 21.74
N GLU A 112 0.84 2.32 22.19
CA GLU A 112 2.02 2.29 21.34
C GLU A 112 2.96 1.17 21.79
N ILE A 113 3.50 0.43 20.82
CA ILE A 113 4.52 -0.60 21.10
C ILE A 113 5.86 0.10 21.36
N GLY A 114 6.34 -0.03 22.58
CA GLY A 114 7.65 0.44 23.02
C GLY A 114 8.80 -0.50 22.63
N PRO A 115 9.92 -0.43 23.34
CA PRO A 115 11.07 -1.28 23.10
C PRO A 115 10.71 -2.77 23.14
N VAL A 116 11.26 -3.52 22.20
CA VAL A 116 11.02 -4.96 22.03
C VAL A 116 12.21 -5.73 22.60
N SER A 117 11.95 -6.62 23.54
CA SER A 117 12.90 -7.63 23.99
C SER A 117 12.46 -9.03 23.56
N GLN A 118 13.40 -9.93 23.33
CA GLN A 118 13.14 -11.28 22.86
C GLN A 118 13.90 -12.32 23.67
N SER A 119 13.26 -13.47 23.85
CA SER A 119 13.89 -14.71 24.30
C SER A 119 13.87 -15.75 23.17
N ALA A 120 14.35 -16.96 23.45
CA ALA A 120 14.23 -18.08 22.50
C ALA A 120 12.77 -18.47 22.22
N THR A 121 11.84 -18.18 23.12
CA THR A 121 10.45 -18.66 23.05
C THR A 121 9.40 -17.55 22.93
N SER A 122 9.73 -16.29 23.22
CA SER A 122 8.76 -15.20 23.30
C SER A 122 9.34 -13.83 23.00
N VAL A 123 8.44 -12.85 22.80
CA VAL A 123 8.72 -11.43 22.76
C VAL A 123 7.99 -10.72 23.91
N HIS A 124 8.62 -9.67 24.43
CA HIS A 124 8.05 -8.81 25.48
C HIS A 124 8.13 -7.36 25.02
N CYS A 125 7.03 -6.62 25.06
CA CYS A 125 6.96 -5.20 24.78
C CYS A 125 5.67 -4.58 25.36
N SER A 126 5.78 -3.38 25.92
CA SER A 126 4.65 -2.61 26.44
C SER A 126 3.71 -3.39 27.38
N GLY A 127 4.28 -4.28 28.23
CA GLY A 127 3.51 -5.14 29.15
C GLY A 127 2.89 -6.38 28.50
N PHE A 128 3.01 -6.56 27.19
CA PHE A 128 2.54 -7.77 26.50
C PHE A 128 3.63 -8.85 26.45
N HIS A 129 3.19 -10.11 26.54
CA HIS A 129 4.00 -11.30 26.40
C HIS A 129 3.41 -12.21 25.31
N ALA A 130 4.11 -12.37 24.19
CA ALA A 130 3.63 -13.11 23.03
C ALA A 130 4.66 -14.07 22.44
N ARG A 131 4.22 -15.09 21.70
CA ARG A 131 5.11 -16.00 20.96
C ARG A 131 5.79 -15.27 19.80
N TYR A 132 5.04 -14.43 19.08
CA TYR A 132 5.53 -13.67 17.94
C TYR A 132 5.02 -12.23 17.98
N LEU A 133 5.79 -11.33 17.35
CA LEU A 133 5.39 -9.95 17.08
C LEU A 133 5.36 -9.70 15.57
N ALA A 134 4.20 -9.34 15.04
CA ALA A 134 4.06 -8.79 13.69
C ALA A 134 4.23 -7.26 13.75
N ALA A 135 5.34 -6.75 13.23
CA ALA A 135 5.58 -5.32 13.15
C ALA A 135 4.92 -4.75 11.89
N ALA A 136 3.73 -4.16 12.07
CA ALA A 136 2.90 -3.49 11.07
C ALA A 136 2.86 -1.97 11.28
N ASP A 137 3.90 -1.42 11.88
CA ASP A 137 4.06 -0.03 12.36
C ASP A 137 4.35 0.99 11.23
N GLY A 138 4.32 0.53 9.99
CA GLY A 138 4.21 1.34 8.77
C GLY A 138 5.55 1.81 8.21
N LEU A 139 5.49 2.85 7.36
CA LEU A 139 6.59 3.29 6.49
C LEU A 139 7.88 3.61 7.26
N HIS A 140 7.77 4.28 8.39
CA HIS A 140 8.88 4.72 9.23
C HIS A 140 9.11 3.81 10.46
N SER A 141 8.79 2.53 10.35
CA SER A 141 8.83 1.53 11.40
C SER A 141 9.96 1.74 12.44
N PRO A 142 9.65 2.18 13.67
CA PRO A 142 10.61 2.24 14.75
C PRO A 142 11.10 0.85 15.17
N ILE A 143 10.26 -0.18 15.09
CA ILE A 143 10.65 -1.57 15.40
C ILE A 143 11.73 -2.04 14.41
N ARG A 144 11.54 -1.81 13.10
CA ARG A 144 12.54 -2.11 12.08
C ARG A 144 13.87 -1.43 12.35
N ALA A 145 13.82 -0.15 12.73
CA ALA A 145 15.03 0.63 13.05
C ALA A 145 15.75 0.09 14.30
N ALA A 146 15.02 -0.15 15.37
CA ALA A 146 15.55 -0.67 16.64
C ALA A 146 16.21 -2.05 16.50
N LEU A 147 15.66 -2.89 15.59
CA LEU A 147 16.22 -4.22 15.29
C LEU A 147 17.41 -4.18 14.30
N GLY A 148 17.86 -3.01 13.85
CA GLY A 148 18.95 -2.88 12.88
C GLY A 148 18.66 -3.47 11.51
N LEU A 149 17.37 -3.60 11.15
CA LEU A 149 16.92 -4.18 9.88
C LEU A 149 16.79 -3.13 8.77
N ALA A 150 16.79 -1.85 9.09
CA ALA A 150 16.73 -0.76 8.13
C ALA A 150 18.02 -0.68 7.30
N ARG A 151 17.90 -0.37 6.03
CA ARG A 151 19.04 -0.05 5.14
C ARG A 151 18.87 1.33 4.54
N PRO A 152 19.96 2.06 4.26
CA PRO A 152 19.90 3.34 3.57
C PRO A 152 19.15 3.24 2.24
N SER A 153 18.31 4.22 1.92
CA SER A 153 17.67 4.36 0.62
C SER A 153 18.71 4.59 -0.48
N ARG A 154 18.38 4.18 -1.71
CA ARG A 154 19.20 4.40 -2.90
C ARG A 154 18.36 5.12 -3.96
N GLY A 155 18.92 6.20 -4.52
CA GLY A 155 18.23 7.00 -5.52
C GLY A 155 17.46 8.19 -4.92
N PRO A 156 16.69 8.92 -5.74
CA PRO A 156 15.96 10.11 -5.34
C PRO A 156 14.92 9.77 -4.26
N ARG A 157 14.78 10.68 -3.29
CA ARG A 157 13.70 10.59 -2.32
C ARG A 157 12.41 11.05 -2.99
N ARG A 158 11.35 10.26 -2.85
CA ARG A 158 10.03 10.61 -3.38
C ARG A 158 8.99 10.63 -2.27
N TRP A 159 8.00 11.47 -2.46
CA TRP A 159 6.85 11.65 -1.56
C TRP A 159 5.57 11.46 -2.35
N GLY A 160 4.52 11.00 -1.67
CA GLY A 160 3.16 11.01 -2.17
C GLY A 160 2.33 12.03 -1.40
N ILE A 161 1.53 12.82 -2.11
CA ILE A 161 0.53 13.71 -1.53
C ILE A 161 -0.83 13.41 -2.17
N ARG A 162 -1.89 13.28 -1.37
CA ARG A 162 -3.23 12.95 -1.84
C ARG A 162 -4.23 13.98 -1.37
N ARG A 163 -5.18 14.33 -2.28
CA ARG A 163 -6.37 15.15 -2.01
C ARG A 163 -7.60 14.48 -2.63
N HIS A 164 -8.73 14.53 -1.94
CA HIS A 164 -10.02 14.15 -2.52
C HIS A 164 -10.71 15.39 -3.07
N HIS A 165 -11.28 15.25 -4.27
CA HIS A 165 -12.15 16.27 -4.86
C HIS A 165 -13.59 15.75 -4.94
N VAL A 166 -14.55 16.61 -4.60
CA VAL A 166 -15.98 16.34 -4.77
C VAL A 166 -16.30 16.56 -6.24
N LEU A 167 -16.30 15.47 -7.00
CA LEU A 167 -16.46 15.49 -8.44
C LEU A 167 -16.84 14.09 -8.91
N THR A 168 -17.87 14.00 -9.77
CA THR A 168 -18.25 12.74 -10.40
C THR A 168 -17.10 12.20 -11.25
N PRO A 169 -16.67 10.94 -11.04
CA PRO A 169 -15.64 10.33 -11.86
C PRO A 169 -16.00 10.33 -13.34
N TRP A 170 -15.09 10.76 -14.19
CA TRP A 170 -15.24 10.86 -15.64
C TRP A 170 -14.67 9.67 -16.41
N SER A 171 -14.07 8.72 -15.68
CA SER A 171 -13.45 7.54 -16.26
C SER A 171 -13.76 6.32 -15.42
N ASP A 172 -13.90 5.15 -16.06
CA ASP A 172 -13.96 3.85 -15.43
C ASP A 172 -12.56 3.20 -15.28
N CYS A 173 -11.50 4.00 -15.46
CA CYS A 173 -10.10 3.62 -15.27
C CYS A 173 -9.43 4.55 -14.26
N VAL A 174 -8.39 4.06 -13.61
CA VAL A 174 -7.42 4.94 -12.94
C VAL A 174 -6.64 5.67 -14.02
N GLU A 175 -6.63 7.00 -14.01
CA GLU A 175 -5.81 7.81 -14.92
C GLU A 175 -4.48 8.16 -14.26
N VAL A 176 -3.39 7.97 -14.98
CA VAL A 176 -2.04 8.32 -14.55
C VAL A 176 -1.49 9.38 -15.50
N TYR A 177 -1.42 10.59 -15.02
CA TYR A 177 -0.84 11.73 -15.73
C TYR A 177 0.65 11.78 -15.48
N TRP A 178 1.43 11.83 -16.54
CA TRP A 178 2.88 11.90 -16.50
C TRP A 178 3.37 13.33 -16.70
N SER A 179 4.36 13.73 -15.89
CA SER A 179 5.06 15.00 -16.03
C SER A 179 6.53 14.81 -15.69
N ASP A 180 7.37 15.84 -15.93
CA ASP A 180 8.77 15.78 -15.55
C ASP A 180 8.94 15.74 -14.03
N GLY A 181 9.49 14.61 -13.53
CA GLY A 181 9.76 14.38 -12.11
C GLY A 181 8.53 14.18 -11.21
N ALA A 182 7.32 13.96 -11.81
CA ALA A 182 6.11 13.70 -11.07
C ALA A 182 5.10 12.88 -11.87
N GLU A 183 4.27 12.10 -11.18
CA GLU A 183 3.09 11.44 -11.74
C GLU A 183 1.86 11.75 -10.86
N ALA A 184 0.71 12.00 -11.49
CA ALA A 184 -0.56 12.19 -10.78
C ALA A 184 -1.53 11.05 -11.12
N TYR A 185 -2.12 10.45 -10.10
CA TYR A 185 -3.07 9.33 -10.17
C TYR A 185 -4.44 9.85 -9.83
N VAL A 186 -5.40 9.62 -10.70
CA VAL A 186 -6.81 9.92 -10.47
C VAL A 186 -7.55 8.61 -10.30
N THR A 187 -8.04 8.35 -9.10
CA THR A 187 -8.76 7.13 -8.74
C THR A 187 -10.22 7.45 -8.45
N PRO A 188 -11.20 6.84 -9.15
CA PRO A 188 -12.61 6.95 -8.78
C PRO A 188 -12.83 6.21 -7.45
N VAL A 189 -13.28 6.89 -6.39
CA VAL A 189 -13.43 6.30 -5.05
C VAL A 189 -14.87 6.28 -4.54
N ALA A 190 -15.75 7.09 -5.13
CA ALA A 190 -17.19 7.10 -4.90
C ALA A 190 -17.90 7.67 -6.13
N ASP A 191 -19.24 7.73 -6.14
CA ASP A 191 -20.03 8.27 -7.26
C ASP A 191 -19.82 9.79 -7.45
N ASP A 192 -19.48 10.47 -6.38
CA ASP A 192 -19.27 11.92 -6.31
C ASP A 192 -17.85 12.31 -5.86
N CYS A 193 -16.89 11.36 -5.90
CA CYS A 193 -15.56 11.63 -5.36
C CYS A 193 -14.45 10.96 -6.18
N VAL A 194 -13.42 11.75 -6.49
CA VAL A 194 -12.16 11.26 -7.03
C VAL A 194 -11.02 11.53 -6.05
N GLY A 195 -10.14 10.55 -5.87
CA GLY A 195 -8.86 10.73 -5.19
C GLY A 195 -7.77 11.13 -6.20
N VAL A 196 -7.09 12.23 -5.94
CA VAL A 196 -5.91 12.64 -6.73
C VAL A 196 -4.67 12.48 -5.85
N ALA A 197 -3.78 11.56 -6.25
CA ALA A 197 -2.51 11.32 -5.57
C ALA A 197 -1.35 11.72 -6.49
N ILE A 198 -0.45 12.57 -6.01
CA ILE A 198 0.72 13.02 -6.77
C ILE A 198 1.98 12.43 -6.13
N LEU A 199 2.78 11.74 -6.94
CA LEU A 199 4.10 11.23 -6.56
C LEU A 199 5.16 12.14 -7.13
N THR A 200 6.10 12.63 -6.29
CA THR A 200 7.10 13.61 -6.70
C THR A 200 8.36 13.51 -5.87
N SER A 201 9.49 13.93 -6.45
CA SER A 201 10.76 14.18 -5.74
C SER A 201 10.97 15.64 -5.37
N ARG A 202 10.07 16.52 -5.79
CA ARG A 202 10.13 17.98 -5.55
C ARG A 202 9.47 18.34 -4.22
N LYS A 203 9.90 19.42 -3.59
CA LYS A 203 9.24 20.00 -2.41
C LYS A 203 8.05 20.85 -2.86
N GLY A 204 6.99 20.91 -2.06
CA GLY A 204 5.82 21.74 -2.34
C GLY A 204 4.54 21.19 -1.73
N GLY A 205 3.47 21.97 -1.75
CA GLY A 205 2.12 21.54 -1.43
C GLY A 205 1.41 20.95 -2.66
N PHE A 206 0.20 20.44 -2.45
CA PHE A 206 -0.59 19.78 -3.50
C PHE A 206 -0.77 20.67 -4.74
N ASP A 207 -1.20 21.93 -4.56
CA ASP A 207 -1.50 22.82 -5.67
C ASP A 207 -0.25 23.20 -6.49
N ALA A 208 0.91 23.34 -5.82
CA ALA A 208 2.19 23.56 -6.49
C ALA A 208 2.61 22.36 -7.35
N HIS A 209 2.26 21.14 -6.94
CA HIS A 209 2.52 19.94 -7.74
C HIS A 209 1.47 19.72 -8.82
N LEU A 210 0.21 20.06 -8.56
CA LEU A 210 -0.90 19.95 -9.52
C LEU A 210 -0.66 20.81 -10.76
N SER A 211 0.02 21.96 -10.63
CA SER A 211 0.34 22.84 -11.77
C SER A 211 1.20 22.18 -12.84
N ALA A 212 1.89 21.08 -12.52
CA ALA A 212 2.62 20.27 -13.51
C ALA A 212 1.71 19.42 -14.42
N PHE A 213 0.41 19.43 -14.18
CA PHE A 213 -0.61 18.66 -14.89
C PHE A 213 -1.78 19.55 -15.34
N PRO A 214 -1.60 20.44 -16.35
CA PRO A 214 -2.61 21.46 -16.70
C PRO A 214 -3.99 20.90 -17.02
N ALA A 215 -4.07 19.80 -17.77
CA ALA A 215 -5.34 19.15 -18.11
C ALA A 215 -6.07 18.61 -16.87
N LEU A 216 -5.37 18.06 -15.90
CA LEU A 216 -5.94 17.62 -14.64
C LEU A 216 -6.32 18.81 -13.77
N GLN A 217 -5.46 19.83 -13.69
CA GLN A 217 -5.72 21.06 -12.93
C GLN A 217 -7.02 21.72 -13.39
N GLU A 218 -7.25 21.80 -14.71
CA GLU A 218 -8.49 22.35 -15.27
C GLU A 218 -9.71 21.55 -14.84
N ARG A 219 -9.63 20.21 -14.88
CA ARG A 219 -10.75 19.33 -14.49
C ARG A 219 -11.18 19.48 -13.04
N VAL A 220 -10.23 19.73 -12.13
CA VAL A 220 -10.52 19.86 -10.69
C VAL A 220 -10.65 21.31 -10.23
N ARG A 221 -10.56 22.27 -11.15
CA ARG A 221 -10.65 23.70 -10.84
C ARG A 221 -12.02 24.04 -10.23
N GLY A 222 -11.99 24.72 -9.11
CA GLY A 222 -13.20 25.16 -8.38
C GLY A 222 -13.98 24.04 -7.69
N CYS A 223 -13.54 22.78 -7.80
CA CYS A 223 -14.19 21.69 -7.07
C CYS A 223 -13.88 21.79 -5.57
N ALA A 224 -14.89 21.55 -4.74
CA ALA A 224 -14.70 21.38 -3.32
C ALA A 224 -13.76 20.19 -3.03
N HIS A 225 -12.90 20.31 -2.03
CA HIS A 225 -11.94 19.26 -1.72
C HIS A 225 -11.71 19.08 -0.23
N GLY A 226 -11.23 17.89 0.14
CA GLY A 226 -10.82 17.56 1.51
C GLY A 226 -9.37 18.00 1.81
N PRO A 227 -8.90 17.71 3.03
CA PRO A 227 -7.54 18.00 3.45
C PRO A 227 -6.51 17.14 2.74
N ASP A 228 -5.30 17.69 2.56
CA ASP A 228 -4.16 16.97 2.02
C ASP A 228 -3.63 15.93 3.01
N ARG A 229 -3.17 14.81 2.46
CA ARG A 229 -2.42 13.80 3.21
C ARG A 229 -1.13 13.50 2.46
N ALA A 230 -0.01 13.55 3.16
CA ALA A 230 1.30 13.28 2.58
C ALA A 230 2.02 12.14 3.30
N ALA A 231 2.86 11.42 2.57
CA ALA A 231 3.73 10.37 3.09
C ALA A 231 5.05 10.35 2.34
N GLY A 232 6.12 10.00 3.04
CA GLY A 232 7.45 9.84 2.46
C GLY A 232 8.58 10.13 3.45
N PRO A 233 9.82 9.92 3.04
CA PRO A 233 10.22 9.36 1.75
C PRO A 233 9.74 7.91 1.57
N LEU A 234 9.22 7.61 0.36
CA LEU A 234 8.51 6.34 0.11
C LEU A 234 9.43 5.12 0.17
N GLN A 235 10.61 5.19 -0.45
CA GLN A 235 11.50 4.04 -0.51
C GLN A 235 12.01 3.64 0.87
N GLN A 236 11.68 2.41 1.27
CA GLN A 236 12.17 1.77 2.48
C GLN A 236 12.90 0.48 2.12
N ARG A 237 14.18 0.41 2.46
CA ARG A 237 15.00 -0.78 2.21
C ARG A 237 15.23 -1.55 3.50
N VAL A 238 15.05 -2.86 3.43
CA VAL A 238 15.12 -3.75 4.58
C VAL A 238 16.12 -4.87 4.30
N ARG A 239 16.93 -5.20 5.30
CA ARG A 239 17.90 -6.29 5.22
C ARG A 239 17.18 -7.64 5.24
N ASP A 240 16.41 -7.86 6.29
CA ASP A 240 15.64 -9.08 6.56
C ASP A 240 14.27 -8.70 7.11
N ARG A 241 13.22 -9.50 6.85
CA ARG A 241 11.86 -9.28 7.37
C ARG A 241 11.59 -10.04 8.64
N THR A 242 12.59 -10.79 9.11
CA THR A 242 12.50 -11.56 10.34
C THR A 242 13.75 -11.30 11.19
N ALA A 243 13.55 -11.07 12.48
CA ALA A 243 14.61 -11.03 13.48
C ALA A 243 14.13 -11.81 14.70
N GLY A 244 14.57 -13.07 14.81
CA GLY A 244 14.09 -13.97 15.85
C GLY A 244 12.58 -14.21 15.75
N ARG A 245 11.83 -13.67 16.70
CA ARG A 245 10.38 -13.80 16.80
C ARG A 245 9.60 -12.58 16.33
N VAL A 246 10.30 -11.58 15.77
CA VAL A 246 9.69 -10.39 15.17
C VAL A 246 9.67 -10.53 13.66
N LEU A 247 8.49 -10.36 13.05
CA LEU A 247 8.26 -10.42 11.62
C LEU A 247 7.69 -9.09 11.13
N LEU A 248 8.30 -8.50 10.09
CA LEU A 248 7.86 -7.22 9.52
C LEU A 248 6.80 -7.46 8.44
N VAL A 249 5.72 -6.68 8.44
CA VAL A 249 4.64 -6.77 7.44
C VAL A 249 4.22 -5.38 6.93
N GLY A 250 3.65 -5.32 5.73
CA GLY A 250 3.30 -4.07 5.07
C GLY A 250 4.51 -3.20 4.78
N ASP A 251 4.38 -1.87 4.91
CA ASP A 251 5.45 -0.92 4.62
C ASP A 251 6.67 -1.09 5.56
N ALA A 252 6.48 -1.63 6.75
CA ALA A 252 7.56 -1.98 7.66
C ALA A 252 8.48 -3.05 7.06
N ALA A 253 7.96 -3.99 6.27
CA ALA A 253 8.73 -5.03 5.57
C ALA A 253 9.52 -4.52 4.36
N GLY A 254 9.39 -3.24 4.04
CA GLY A 254 10.05 -2.57 2.93
C GLY A 254 9.06 -2.10 1.86
N TYR A 255 9.40 -0.99 1.22
CA TYR A 255 8.56 -0.35 0.20
C TYR A 255 9.44 0.15 -0.94
N VAL A 256 9.04 -0.08 -2.18
CA VAL A 256 9.79 0.39 -3.36
C VAL A 256 9.30 1.79 -3.73
N ASP A 257 8.06 1.89 -4.17
CA ASP A 257 7.38 3.12 -4.55
C ASP A 257 5.87 2.87 -4.69
N ALA A 258 5.05 3.92 -4.71
CA ALA A 258 3.60 3.83 -4.90
C ALA A 258 3.18 3.73 -6.38
N LEU A 259 4.13 3.81 -7.32
CA LEU A 259 3.94 3.99 -8.75
C LEU A 259 3.03 2.95 -9.40
N THR A 260 3.03 1.70 -8.94
CA THR A 260 2.26 0.60 -9.53
C THR A 260 0.97 0.27 -8.78
N GLY A 261 0.69 0.92 -7.65
CA GLY A 261 -0.55 0.72 -6.89
C GLY A 261 -0.66 -0.61 -6.11
N GLU A 262 0.41 -1.41 -6.06
CA GLU A 262 0.40 -2.79 -5.53
C GLU A 262 0.58 -2.92 -4.00
N GLY A 263 0.83 -1.80 -3.30
CA GLY A 263 1.25 -1.83 -1.90
C GLY A 263 0.29 -2.58 -0.96
N LEU A 264 -1.02 -2.42 -1.16
CA LEU A 264 -2.04 -3.09 -0.33
C LEU A 264 -2.16 -4.59 -0.66
N GLY A 265 -2.14 -4.96 -1.94
CA GLY A 265 -2.17 -6.37 -2.34
C GLY A 265 -1.00 -7.17 -1.75
N ILE A 266 0.21 -6.61 -1.85
CA ILE A 266 1.40 -7.22 -1.25
C ILE A 266 1.30 -7.27 0.28
N ALA A 267 0.73 -6.23 0.91
CA ALA A 267 0.58 -6.21 2.36
C ALA A 267 -0.38 -7.32 2.83
N PHE A 268 -1.48 -7.56 2.12
CA PHE A 268 -2.45 -8.62 2.43
C PHE A 268 -1.86 -10.02 2.20
N ALA A 269 -1.24 -10.26 1.04
CA ALA A 269 -0.57 -11.53 0.77
C ALA A 269 0.59 -11.82 1.75
N ALA A 270 1.33 -10.78 2.15
CA ALA A 270 2.38 -10.90 3.15
C ALA A 270 1.83 -11.18 4.55
N ALA A 271 0.65 -10.66 4.89
CA ALA A 271 -0.02 -10.91 6.15
C ALA A 271 -0.42 -12.39 6.29
N GLU A 272 -1.04 -12.97 5.26
CA GLU A 272 -1.36 -14.40 5.20
C GLU A 272 -0.10 -15.25 5.34
N LEU A 273 0.92 -14.95 4.54
CA LEU A 273 2.20 -15.65 4.57
C LEU A 273 2.90 -15.59 5.92
N LEU A 274 2.83 -14.45 6.62
CA LEU A 274 3.38 -14.27 7.97
C LEU A 274 2.67 -15.22 8.95
N VAL A 275 1.35 -15.23 8.91
CA VAL A 275 0.53 -16.09 9.79
C VAL A 275 0.83 -17.56 9.54
N ASP A 276 0.90 -18.01 8.28
CA ASP A 276 1.31 -19.38 7.94
C ASP A 276 2.63 -19.77 8.58
N CYS A 277 3.64 -18.89 8.48
CA CYS A 277 4.96 -19.16 9.05
C CYS A 277 4.94 -19.18 10.58
N ALA A 278 4.19 -18.28 11.21
CA ALA A 278 4.07 -18.19 12.67
C ALA A 278 3.30 -19.41 13.24
N ALA A 279 2.15 -19.75 12.65
CA ALA A 279 1.34 -20.90 13.05
C ALA A 279 2.11 -22.23 12.92
N ALA A 280 2.90 -22.37 11.84
CA ALA A 280 3.77 -23.54 11.63
C ALA A 280 5.01 -23.57 12.53
N GLY A 281 5.26 -22.55 13.37
CA GLY A 281 6.46 -22.44 14.19
C GLY A 281 7.76 -22.23 13.40
N ARG A 282 7.68 -21.72 12.17
CA ARG A 282 8.80 -21.52 11.24
C ARG A 282 8.95 -20.06 10.79
N PRO A 283 9.09 -19.09 11.71
CA PRO A 283 9.22 -17.68 11.37
C PRO A 283 10.41 -17.37 10.46
N GLN A 284 11.47 -18.17 10.52
CA GLN A 284 12.68 -18.03 9.69
C GLN A 284 12.41 -18.24 8.20
N ASP A 285 11.36 -18.94 7.82
CA ASP A 285 10.98 -19.13 6.41
C ASP A 285 10.34 -17.90 5.78
N TYR A 286 9.82 -16.99 6.61
CA TYR A 286 9.01 -15.85 6.14
C TYR A 286 9.78 -14.93 5.18
N ASP A 287 11.01 -14.51 5.50
CA ASP A 287 11.76 -13.59 4.61
C ASP A 287 12.01 -14.21 3.23
N ARG A 288 12.38 -15.49 3.16
CA ARG A 288 12.58 -16.21 1.89
C ARG A 288 11.29 -16.28 1.08
N ARG A 289 10.17 -16.68 1.71
CA ARG A 289 8.86 -16.78 1.07
C ARG A 289 8.35 -15.40 0.62
N TRP A 290 8.52 -14.37 1.46
CA TRP A 290 8.17 -12.99 1.13
C TRP A 290 8.94 -12.47 -0.09
N ARG A 291 10.27 -12.71 -0.14
CA ARG A 291 11.11 -12.32 -1.30
C ARG A 291 10.65 -12.98 -2.60
N ARG A 292 10.23 -14.23 -2.54
CA ARG A 292 9.72 -14.97 -3.70
C ARG A 292 8.38 -14.40 -4.16
N MET A 293 7.43 -14.23 -3.25
CA MET A 293 6.09 -13.68 -3.50
C MET A 293 6.18 -12.27 -4.11
N SER A 294 6.97 -11.36 -3.52
CA SER A 294 7.06 -9.96 -3.95
C SER A 294 8.03 -9.71 -5.11
N ARG A 295 8.74 -10.75 -5.62
CA ARG A 295 9.84 -10.58 -6.60
C ARG A 295 9.38 -9.88 -7.87
N ARG A 296 8.28 -10.34 -8.46
CA ARG A 296 7.72 -9.81 -9.71
C ARG A 296 7.38 -8.34 -9.58
N TYR A 297 6.58 -8.01 -8.57
CA TYR A 297 6.23 -6.64 -8.24
C TYR A 297 7.45 -5.73 -8.09
N ARG A 298 8.41 -6.13 -7.26
CA ARG A 298 9.61 -5.33 -6.98
C ARG A 298 10.45 -5.06 -8.21
N LEU A 299 10.54 -6.04 -9.13
CA LEU A 299 11.27 -5.88 -10.38
C LEU A 299 10.52 -4.95 -11.33
N LEU A 300 9.21 -5.11 -11.49
CA LEU A 300 8.39 -4.26 -12.35
C LEU A 300 8.36 -2.82 -11.85
N THR A 301 8.06 -2.60 -10.57
CA THR A 301 8.05 -1.25 -9.97
C THR A 301 9.42 -0.58 -10.09
N ALA A 302 10.51 -1.30 -9.80
CA ALA A 302 11.85 -0.75 -9.94
C ALA A 302 12.21 -0.46 -11.41
N GLY A 303 11.73 -1.26 -12.36
CA GLY A 303 11.91 -1.04 -13.79
C GLY A 303 11.20 0.22 -14.27
N VAL A 304 9.91 0.36 -13.96
CA VAL A 304 9.11 1.53 -14.32
C VAL A 304 9.66 2.79 -13.64
N LEU A 305 10.04 2.71 -12.36
CA LEU A 305 10.65 3.84 -11.62
C LEU A 305 11.98 4.28 -12.23
N ARG A 306 12.82 3.34 -12.72
CA ARG A 306 14.05 3.71 -13.44
C ARG A 306 13.76 4.35 -14.78
N ALA A 307 12.80 3.82 -15.53
CA ALA A 307 12.39 4.40 -16.80
C ALA A 307 11.83 5.81 -16.62
N SER A 308 10.95 6.03 -15.62
CA SER A 308 10.36 7.34 -15.32
C SER A 308 11.40 8.40 -14.89
N ALA A 309 12.50 7.97 -14.28
CA ALA A 309 13.59 8.85 -13.84
C ALA A 309 14.73 9.00 -14.88
N SER A 310 14.56 8.48 -16.08
CA SER A 310 15.59 8.44 -17.13
C SER A 310 15.24 9.33 -18.32
N PRO A 311 16.20 9.65 -19.23
CA PRO A 311 15.94 10.39 -20.47
C PRO A 311 14.91 9.76 -21.40
N VAL A 312 14.60 8.45 -21.26
CA VAL A 312 13.57 7.78 -22.06
C VAL A 312 12.16 8.01 -21.55
N ARG A 313 11.98 8.70 -20.42
CA ARG A 313 10.67 8.99 -19.83
C ARG A 313 9.65 9.55 -20.84
N PRO A 314 9.98 10.57 -21.69
CA PRO A 314 9.03 11.13 -22.65
C PRO A 314 8.56 10.14 -23.71
N LEU A 315 9.26 9.02 -23.88
CA LEU A 315 8.89 7.97 -24.85
C LEU A 315 8.00 6.87 -24.26
N ILE A 316 7.78 6.85 -22.94
CA ILE A 316 7.03 5.76 -22.29
C ILE A 316 5.59 5.69 -22.78
N VAL A 317 4.85 6.80 -22.74
CA VAL A 317 3.44 6.84 -23.14
C VAL A 317 3.28 6.76 -24.67
N PRO A 318 4.06 7.50 -25.49
CA PRO A 318 4.05 7.33 -26.94
C PRO A 318 4.33 5.88 -27.39
N ALA A 319 5.34 5.23 -26.81
CA ALA A 319 5.63 3.83 -27.12
C ALA A 319 4.51 2.88 -26.69
N ALA A 320 3.90 3.13 -25.52
CA ALA A 320 2.76 2.35 -25.04
C ALA A 320 1.53 2.54 -25.92
N GLU A 321 1.31 3.73 -26.46
CA GLU A 321 0.23 4.04 -27.43
C GLU A 321 0.47 3.32 -28.76
N GLN A 322 1.71 3.26 -29.23
CA GLN A 322 2.07 2.54 -30.46
C GLN A 322 1.94 1.01 -30.31
N PHE A 323 2.15 0.48 -29.07
CA PHE A 323 2.08 -0.96 -28.79
C PHE A 323 1.06 -1.27 -27.68
N PRO A 324 -0.26 -1.00 -27.89
CA PRO A 324 -1.29 -1.09 -26.84
C PRO A 324 -1.49 -2.51 -26.29
N SER A 325 -1.20 -3.53 -27.10
CA SER A 325 -1.26 -4.94 -26.65
C SER A 325 -0.16 -5.27 -25.62
N VAL A 326 1.05 -4.73 -25.81
CA VAL A 326 2.16 -4.88 -24.86
C VAL A 326 1.84 -4.13 -23.57
N PHE A 327 1.36 -2.89 -23.69
CA PHE A 327 0.93 -2.10 -22.52
C PHE A 327 -0.15 -2.82 -21.72
N ARG A 328 -1.21 -3.32 -22.38
CA ARG A 328 -2.25 -4.12 -21.74
C ARG A 328 -1.69 -5.39 -21.07
N GLY A 329 -0.72 -6.05 -21.70
CA GLY A 329 -0.01 -7.19 -21.12
C GLY A 329 0.69 -6.83 -19.80
N ILE A 330 1.42 -5.70 -19.78
CA ILE A 330 2.12 -5.20 -18.58
C ILE A 330 1.10 -4.83 -17.47
N VAL A 331 0.02 -4.13 -17.83
CA VAL A 331 -1.04 -3.73 -16.90
C VAL A 331 -1.70 -4.96 -16.27
N ASN A 332 -2.02 -6.01 -17.05
CA ASN A 332 -2.57 -7.25 -16.50
C ASN A 332 -1.55 -8.00 -15.65
N LEU A 333 -0.28 -7.95 -16.04
CA LEU A 333 0.81 -8.55 -15.26
C LEU A 333 0.96 -7.91 -13.86
N LEU A 334 0.63 -6.64 -13.71
CA LEU A 334 0.57 -5.93 -12.43
C LEU A 334 -0.75 -6.20 -11.68
N ALA A 335 -1.83 -6.52 -12.38
CA ALA A 335 -3.15 -6.73 -11.81
C ALA A 335 -3.39 -8.17 -11.26
N GLU A 336 -2.51 -9.11 -11.62
CA GLU A 336 -2.48 -10.51 -11.17
C GLU A 336 -1.48 -10.71 -10.01
#